data_3fd3191f4f634f192d2e63aee2645ab3
#
_entry.id   3fd3191f4f634f192d2e63aee2645ab3
#
_cell.length_a   1.000
_cell.length_b   1.000
_cell.length_c   1.000
_cell.angle_alpha   90.00
_cell.angle_beta   90.00
_cell.angle_gamma   90.00
#
_symmetry.space_group_name_H-M   'P 1'
#
loop_
_entity.id
_entity.type
_entity.pdbx_description
1 polymer ?
#
loop_
_entity_poly.entity_id
_entity_poly.type
_entity_poly.pdbx_seq_one_letter_code
_entity_poly.pdbx_strand_id
1 'polypeptide(L)'
;MTARPRAVIIGMMGAGKTRVGKEVAHMLRLPFADADVEIEREVGMKIPSYFEEYGEPAFREVEADLIADMLEDFDGIFSLGGGAPMTPSTQHALASYIDHGGRVVYLDADPAEAMERANRGGGRPMLNGNANSRWKKLFKQRDPVFREVANVHVHTRGLTPQGAAKKVIDMVSERAVHVTGAAIEPYDVVIGEGAMNHLVDVLGPKPAKIALIHTQPVQRHSDRARALLRQGGY
;
A
#
# COMPACT_ATOMS: atom_id res chain seq x y z
N MET A 1 -14.56 12.79 -8.93
CA MET A 1 -13.68 11.98 -8.06
C MET A 1 -12.34 11.95 -8.77
N THR A 2 -11.28 12.50 -8.18
CA THR A 2 -9.92 12.40 -8.73
C THR A 2 -9.54 10.92 -8.73
N ALA A 3 -8.99 10.42 -9.84
CA ALA A 3 -8.47 9.07 -9.95
C ALA A 3 -7.29 8.94 -8.98
N ARG A 4 -7.31 7.96 -8.10
CA ARG A 4 -6.22 7.69 -7.14
C ARG A 4 -5.90 6.20 -7.15
N PRO A 5 -4.66 5.79 -6.87
CA PRO A 5 -4.34 4.37 -6.81
C PRO A 5 -5.26 3.61 -5.86
N ARG A 6 -5.69 2.43 -6.29
CA ARG A 6 -6.45 1.52 -5.41
C ARG A 6 -5.57 0.98 -4.29
N ALA A 7 -4.31 0.74 -4.60
CA ALA A 7 -3.27 0.41 -3.64
C ALA A 7 -1.89 0.83 -4.16
N VAL A 8 -1.04 1.28 -3.25
CA VAL A 8 0.38 1.52 -3.47
C VAL A 8 1.16 0.40 -2.81
N ILE A 9 2.04 -0.27 -3.55
CA ILE A 9 2.81 -1.42 -3.06
C ILE A 9 4.26 -1.01 -2.81
N ILE A 10 4.70 -1.16 -1.56
CA ILE A 10 6.08 -0.91 -1.13
C ILE A 10 6.76 -2.17 -0.58
N GLY A 11 8.06 -2.14 -0.44
CA GLY A 11 8.86 -3.22 0.15
C GLY A 11 10.24 -3.33 -0.45
N MET A 12 11.04 -4.23 0.11
CA MET A 12 12.42 -4.46 -0.30
C MET A 12 12.54 -4.95 -1.75
N MET A 13 13.72 -4.73 -2.33
CA MET A 13 14.09 -5.40 -3.58
C MET A 13 14.04 -6.92 -3.38
N GLY A 14 13.42 -7.64 -4.33
CA GLY A 14 13.17 -9.07 -4.23
C GLY A 14 11.92 -9.46 -3.43
N ALA A 15 11.19 -8.52 -2.80
CA ALA A 15 9.92 -8.81 -2.12
C ALA A 15 8.79 -9.24 -3.07
N GLY A 16 8.93 -9.00 -4.38
CA GLY A 16 7.95 -9.42 -5.38
C GLY A 16 6.90 -8.36 -5.72
N LYS A 17 7.12 -7.11 -5.38
CA LYS A 17 6.18 -5.98 -5.61
C LYS A 17 5.57 -5.95 -7.00
N THR A 18 6.41 -5.87 -8.03
CA THR A 18 5.97 -5.83 -9.42
C THR A 18 5.12 -7.05 -9.81
N ARG A 19 5.50 -8.24 -9.32
CA ARG A 19 4.81 -9.49 -9.64
C ARG A 19 3.46 -9.58 -8.92
N VAL A 20 3.45 -9.30 -7.62
CA VAL A 20 2.20 -9.28 -6.83
C VAL A 20 1.30 -8.15 -7.31
N GLY A 21 1.85 -6.96 -7.59
CA GLY A 21 1.08 -5.83 -8.10
C GLY A 21 0.38 -6.12 -9.43
N LYS A 22 1.07 -6.78 -10.37
CA LYS A 22 0.45 -7.22 -11.63
C LYS A 22 -0.67 -8.24 -11.41
N GLU A 23 -0.50 -9.19 -10.48
CA GLU A 23 -1.55 -10.17 -10.14
C GLU A 23 -2.76 -9.47 -9.49
N VAL A 24 -2.54 -8.53 -8.55
CA VAL A 24 -3.63 -7.72 -7.96
C VAL A 24 -4.37 -6.94 -9.04
N ALA A 25 -3.66 -6.22 -9.89
CA ALA A 25 -4.24 -5.45 -10.99
C ALA A 25 -5.04 -6.32 -11.94
N HIS A 26 -4.50 -7.48 -12.33
CA HIS A 26 -5.19 -8.46 -13.18
C HIS A 26 -6.50 -8.96 -12.53
N MET A 27 -6.46 -9.35 -11.25
CA MET A 27 -7.62 -9.85 -10.53
C MET A 27 -8.70 -8.79 -10.33
N LEU A 28 -8.31 -7.53 -10.14
CA LEU A 28 -9.23 -6.39 -9.99
C LEU A 28 -9.62 -5.75 -11.33
N ARG A 29 -9.04 -6.17 -12.45
CA ARG A 29 -9.19 -5.58 -13.80
C ARG A 29 -8.83 -4.08 -13.81
N LEU A 30 -7.75 -3.75 -13.13
CA LEU A 30 -7.20 -2.40 -13.03
C LEU A 30 -5.87 -2.30 -13.77
N PRO A 31 -5.44 -1.11 -14.20
CA PRO A 31 -4.08 -0.88 -14.70
C PRO A 31 -3.04 -1.11 -13.60
N PHE A 32 -1.82 -1.44 -14.03
CA PHE A 32 -0.64 -1.57 -13.17
C PHE A 32 0.44 -0.60 -13.64
N ALA A 33 1.03 0.14 -12.71
CA ALA A 33 2.21 0.96 -12.94
C ALA A 33 3.34 0.59 -11.97
N ASP A 34 4.58 0.64 -12.47
CA ASP A 34 5.80 0.48 -11.67
C ASP A 34 6.59 1.79 -11.78
N ALA A 35 6.88 2.43 -10.65
CA ALA A 35 7.53 3.72 -10.61
C ALA A 35 8.87 3.73 -11.36
N ASP A 36 9.68 2.67 -11.23
CA ASP A 36 10.95 2.56 -11.94
C ASP A 36 10.73 2.63 -13.48
N VAL A 37 9.68 1.99 -13.99
CA VAL A 37 9.34 1.98 -15.43
C VAL A 37 8.81 3.34 -15.88
N GLU A 38 7.94 3.95 -15.09
CA GLU A 38 7.36 5.26 -15.43
C GLU A 38 8.43 6.36 -15.42
N ILE A 39 9.36 6.34 -14.46
CA ILE A 39 10.52 7.27 -14.46
C ILE A 39 11.37 7.08 -15.71
N GLU A 40 11.75 5.83 -16.07
CA GLU A 40 12.54 5.59 -17.29
C GLU A 40 11.83 6.08 -18.55
N ARG A 41 10.50 6.03 -18.59
CA ARG A 41 9.69 6.53 -19.69
C ARG A 41 9.69 8.06 -19.75
N GLU A 42 9.57 8.70 -18.61
CA GLU A 42 9.52 10.17 -18.48
C GLU A 42 10.85 10.81 -18.83
N VAL A 43 11.95 10.29 -18.24
CA VAL A 43 13.30 10.84 -18.47
C VAL A 43 13.94 10.37 -19.77
N GLY A 44 13.37 9.38 -20.47
CA GLY A 44 13.86 8.84 -21.74
C GLY A 44 15.16 8.03 -21.63
N MET A 45 15.56 7.63 -20.44
CA MET A 45 16.78 6.85 -20.23
C MET A 45 16.64 5.83 -19.09
N LYS A 46 17.58 4.88 -19.03
CA LYS A 46 17.60 3.87 -17.96
C LYS A 46 18.06 4.48 -16.63
N ILE A 47 17.48 4.02 -15.52
CA ILE A 47 17.82 4.50 -14.18
C ILE A 47 19.33 4.42 -13.90
N PRO A 48 20.07 3.34 -14.23
CA PRO A 48 21.51 3.32 -14.00
C PRO A 48 22.26 4.45 -14.73
N SER A 49 21.89 4.75 -15.99
CA SER A 49 22.48 5.84 -16.76
C SER A 49 22.13 7.21 -16.17
N TYR A 50 20.90 7.37 -15.67
CA TYR A 50 20.49 8.59 -14.98
C TYR A 50 21.31 8.84 -13.70
N PHE A 51 21.56 7.78 -12.91
CA PHE A 51 22.43 7.87 -11.73
C PHE A 51 23.88 8.24 -12.07
N GLU A 52 24.41 7.73 -13.19
CA GLU A 52 25.77 8.03 -13.64
C GLU A 52 25.89 9.48 -14.11
N GLU A 53 24.87 10.02 -14.77
CA GLU A 53 24.87 11.34 -15.37
C GLU A 53 24.50 12.47 -14.39
N TYR A 54 23.44 12.24 -13.58
CA TYR A 54 22.85 13.29 -12.73
C TYR A 54 23.00 13.02 -11.23
N GLY A 55 23.38 11.81 -10.84
CA GLY A 55 23.55 11.40 -9.44
C GLY A 55 22.24 11.02 -8.72
N GLU A 56 22.40 10.44 -7.53
CA GLU A 56 21.26 9.97 -6.73
C GLU A 56 20.33 11.11 -6.29
N PRO A 57 20.81 12.30 -5.84
CA PRO A 57 19.91 13.36 -5.40
C PRO A 57 18.92 13.80 -6.49
N ALA A 58 19.39 14.03 -7.72
CA ALA A 58 18.53 14.42 -8.84
C ALA A 58 17.52 13.33 -9.19
N PHE A 59 17.93 12.05 -9.12
CA PHE A 59 17.00 10.93 -9.28
C PHE A 59 15.89 10.95 -8.23
N ARG A 60 16.21 11.22 -6.96
CA ARG A 60 15.23 11.24 -5.88
C ARG A 60 14.21 12.36 -6.02
N GLU A 61 14.59 13.48 -6.60
CA GLU A 61 13.67 14.58 -6.94
C GLU A 61 12.65 14.11 -7.99
N VAL A 62 13.12 13.61 -9.13
CA VAL A 62 12.26 13.07 -10.20
C VAL A 62 11.37 11.94 -9.69
N GLU A 63 11.92 11.01 -8.89
CA GLU A 63 11.16 9.90 -8.29
C GLU A 63 10.03 10.42 -7.39
N ALA A 64 10.30 11.43 -6.57
CA ALA A 64 9.33 11.98 -5.65
C ALA A 64 8.22 12.76 -6.37
N ASP A 65 8.56 13.53 -7.38
CA ASP A 65 7.60 14.30 -8.20
C ASP A 65 6.67 13.35 -8.95
N LEU A 66 7.22 12.35 -9.66
CA LEU A 66 6.41 11.33 -10.33
C LEU A 66 5.46 10.61 -9.35
N ILE A 67 5.97 10.24 -8.16
CA ILE A 67 5.14 9.54 -7.18
C ILE A 67 3.99 10.45 -6.71
N ALA A 68 4.24 11.73 -6.47
CA ALA A 68 3.21 12.67 -6.06
C ALA A 68 2.10 12.78 -7.12
N ASP A 69 2.47 12.95 -8.39
CA ASP A 69 1.54 13.04 -9.52
C ASP A 69 0.72 11.74 -9.66
N MET A 70 1.38 10.59 -9.60
CA MET A 70 0.71 9.28 -9.71
C MET A 70 -0.24 9.00 -8.54
N LEU A 71 0.03 9.53 -7.35
CA LEU A 71 -0.88 9.40 -6.20
C LEU A 71 -2.16 10.22 -6.36
N GLU A 72 -2.16 11.24 -7.23
CA GLU A 72 -3.31 12.10 -7.49
C GLU A 72 -4.14 11.66 -8.71
N ASP A 73 -3.49 11.13 -9.77
CA ASP A 73 -4.11 10.97 -11.10
C ASP A 73 -4.10 9.54 -11.66
N PHE A 74 -3.57 8.55 -10.97
CA PHE A 74 -3.51 7.17 -11.46
C PHE A 74 -4.58 6.27 -10.82
N ASP A 75 -5.51 5.76 -11.61
CA ASP A 75 -6.51 4.78 -11.14
C ASP A 75 -6.05 3.34 -11.41
N GLY A 76 -5.29 2.77 -10.47
CA GLY A 76 -4.74 1.42 -10.64
C GLY A 76 -3.97 0.90 -9.43
N ILE A 77 -3.12 -0.08 -9.67
CA ILE A 77 -2.17 -0.62 -8.68
C ILE A 77 -0.79 -0.05 -8.97
N PHE A 78 -0.24 0.67 -8.01
CA PHE A 78 1.02 1.37 -8.16
C PHE A 78 2.13 0.75 -7.31
N SER A 79 3.25 0.38 -7.92
CA SER A 79 4.41 -0.22 -7.25
C SER A 79 5.56 0.77 -7.17
N LEU A 80 6.08 1.03 -5.97
CA LEU A 80 7.20 1.94 -5.78
C LEU A 80 8.57 1.24 -5.83
N GLY A 81 9.59 1.99 -6.23
CA GLY A 81 10.98 1.60 -6.10
C GLY A 81 11.35 1.31 -4.65
N GLY A 82 12.26 0.34 -4.42
CA GLY A 82 12.64 -0.06 -3.05
C GLY A 82 13.38 1.01 -2.24
N GLY A 83 13.73 2.13 -2.85
CA GLY A 83 14.34 3.30 -2.20
C GLY A 83 13.40 4.47 -2.00
N ALA A 84 12.31 4.54 -2.75
CA ALA A 84 11.39 5.67 -2.77
C ALA A 84 10.87 6.09 -1.38
N PRO A 85 10.41 5.17 -0.51
CA PRO A 85 9.93 5.54 0.82
C PRO A 85 11.01 6.09 1.77
N MET A 86 12.28 6.11 1.35
CA MET A 86 13.37 6.70 2.15
C MET A 86 13.46 8.23 2.00
N THR A 87 12.78 8.77 1.00
CA THR A 87 12.76 10.22 0.70
C THR A 87 11.65 10.90 1.52
N PRO A 88 11.95 11.97 2.28
CA PRO A 88 10.95 12.63 3.13
C PRO A 88 9.72 13.16 2.37
N SER A 89 9.90 13.71 1.15
CA SER A 89 8.79 14.15 0.30
C SER A 89 7.86 13.00 -0.09
N THR A 90 8.42 11.84 -0.45
CA THR A 90 7.64 10.63 -0.73
C THR A 90 6.88 10.14 0.51
N GLN A 91 7.50 10.16 1.70
CA GLN A 91 6.82 9.82 2.95
C GLN A 91 5.63 10.73 3.22
N HIS A 92 5.81 12.04 3.00
CA HIS A 92 4.76 13.03 3.17
C HIS A 92 3.60 12.80 2.16
N ALA A 93 3.91 12.55 0.90
CA ALA A 93 2.91 12.24 -0.12
C ALA A 93 2.12 10.95 0.21
N LEU A 94 2.81 9.90 0.68
CA LEU A 94 2.16 8.66 1.13
C LEU A 94 1.28 8.87 2.36
N ALA A 95 1.71 9.67 3.33
CA ALA A 95 0.90 10.01 4.50
C ALA A 95 -0.38 10.77 4.08
N SER A 96 -0.26 11.77 3.23
CA SER A 96 -1.42 12.49 2.66
C SER A 96 -2.36 11.55 1.91
N TYR A 97 -1.83 10.64 1.10
CA TYR A 97 -2.63 9.65 0.39
C TYR A 97 -3.39 8.73 1.37
N ILE A 98 -2.76 8.30 2.48
CA ILE A 98 -3.41 7.49 3.53
C ILE A 98 -4.51 8.29 4.25
N ASP A 99 -4.26 9.55 4.58
CA ASP A 99 -5.24 10.43 5.24
C ASP A 99 -6.53 10.61 4.42
N HIS A 100 -6.40 10.50 3.10
CA HIS A 100 -7.53 10.51 2.17
C HIS A 100 -8.08 9.10 1.84
N GLY A 101 -7.81 8.10 2.67
CA GLY A 101 -8.35 6.74 2.55
C GLY A 101 -7.52 5.80 1.68
N GLY A 102 -6.35 6.23 1.22
CA GLY A 102 -5.43 5.41 0.43
C GLY A 102 -4.86 4.20 1.17
N ARG A 103 -4.43 3.20 0.43
CA ARG A 103 -3.85 1.96 0.94
C ARG A 103 -2.40 1.82 0.51
N VAL A 104 -1.48 1.98 1.46
CA VAL A 104 -0.05 1.71 1.26
C VAL A 104 0.27 0.34 1.83
N VAL A 105 0.55 -0.60 0.95
CA VAL A 105 0.75 -2.02 1.26
C VAL A 105 2.23 -2.35 1.35
N TYR A 106 2.72 -2.67 2.52
CA TYR A 106 4.05 -3.23 2.70
C TYR A 106 4.03 -4.74 2.46
N LEU A 107 4.71 -5.21 1.40
CA LEU A 107 4.98 -6.63 1.18
C LEU A 107 6.17 -7.06 2.06
N ASP A 108 5.84 -7.58 3.24
CA ASP A 108 6.79 -8.12 4.22
C ASP A 108 7.19 -9.54 3.81
N ALA A 109 8.22 -9.63 2.97
CA ALA A 109 8.75 -10.89 2.50
C ALA A 109 9.82 -11.44 3.45
N ASP A 110 9.95 -12.78 3.51
CA ASP A 110 11.06 -13.40 4.22
C ASP A 110 12.39 -12.81 3.71
N PRO A 111 13.26 -12.28 4.59
CA PRO A 111 14.48 -11.61 4.17
C PRO A 111 15.44 -12.51 3.37
N ALA A 112 15.52 -13.81 3.69
CA ALA A 112 16.38 -14.74 2.97
C ALA A 112 15.86 -14.99 1.56
N GLU A 113 14.55 -15.22 1.40
CA GLU A 113 13.91 -15.39 0.10
C GLU A 113 13.99 -14.13 -0.77
N ALA A 114 13.74 -12.95 -0.17
CA ALA A 114 13.79 -11.67 -0.89
C ALA A 114 15.22 -11.37 -1.37
N MET A 115 16.21 -11.60 -0.53
CA MET A 115 17.63 -11.43 -0.88
C MET A 115 18.03 -12.37 -2.01
N GLU A 116 17.63 -13.64 -1.96
CA GLU A 116 17.93 -14.62 -3.02
C GLU A 116 17.30 -14.21 -4.37
N ARG A 117 16.02 -13.77 -4.35
CA ARG A 117 15.34 -13.28 -5.54
C ARG A 117 15.97 -12.00 -6.11
N ALA A 118 16.40 -11.07 -5.23
CA ALA A 118 17.10 -9.87 -5.64
C ALA A 118 18.43 -10.18 -6.36
N ASN A 119 19.16 -11.18 -5.89
CA ASN A 119 20.41 -11.62 -6.50
C ASN A 119 20.21 -12.33 -7.85
N ARG A 120 19.10 -13.06 -8.03
CA ARG A 120 18.77 -13.73 -9.31
C ARG A 120 18.30 -12.74 -10.40
N GLY A 121 17.80 -11.58 -10.03
CA GLY A 121 17.16 -10.62 -10.93
C GLY A 121 18.08 -9.80 -11.85
N GLY A 122 19.37 -10.13 -11.98
CA GLY A 122 20.32 -9.77 -13.06
C GLY A 122 20.48 -8.34 -13.55
N GLY A 123 19.65 -7.41 -13.13
CA GLY A 123 19.58 -6.05 -13.66
C GLY A 123 20.23 -4.94 -12.81
N ARG A 124 20.83 -5.30 -11.68
CA ARG A 124 21.53 -4.32 -10.82
C ARG A 124 22.90 -4.88 -10.45
N PRO A 125 24.01 -4.18 -10.73
CA PRO A 125 25.36 -4.65 -10.39
C PRO A 125 25.62 -4.52 -8.88
N MET A 126 24.84 -5.26 -8.08
CA MET A 126 25.10 -5.46 -6.65
C MET A 126 26.14 -6.62 -6.44
N LEU A 127 26.74 -7.12 -7.53
CA LEU A 127 27.37 -8.43 -7.63
C LEU A 127 28.88 -8.44 -7.42
N ASN A 128 29.45 -7.54 -6.67
CA ASN A 128 30.82 -7.73 -6.18
C ASN A 128 30.76 -8.23 -4.75
N GLY A 129 31.24 -9.44 -4.48
CA GLY A 129 31.55 -10.13 -3.19
C GLY A 129 30.79 -9.81 -1.88
N ASN A 130 30.06 -8.68 -1.83
CA ASN A 130 29.36 -8.11 -0.67
C ASN A 130 27.85 -7.87 -0.88
N ALA A 131 27.25 -8.44 -1.93
CA ALA A 131 25.84 -8.18 -2.27
C ALA A 131 24.88 -8.52 -1.11
N ASN A 132 25.09 -9.68 -0.48
CA ASN A 132 24.28 -10.11 0.66
C ASN A 132 24.44 -9.21 1.88
N SER A 133 25.66 -8.76 2.17
CA SER A 133 25.94 -7.84 3.27
C SER A 133 25.31 -6.47 3.02
N ARG A 134 25.40 -5.95 1.78
CA ARG A 134 24.77 -4.70 1.37
C ARG A 134 23.24 -4.81 1.43
N TRP A 135 22.66 -5.90 0.95
CA TRP A 135 21.23 -6.13 1.03
C TRP A 135 20.74 -6.14 2.48
N LYS A 136 21.42 -6.87 3.38
CA LYS A 136 21.09 -6.92 4.81
C LYS A 136 21.20 -5.54 5.47
N LYS A 137 22.21 -4.74 5.11
CA LYS A 137 22.35 -3.36 5.61
C LYS A 137 21.18 -2.51 5.16
N LEU A 138 20.81 -2.57 3.88
CA LEU A 138 19.66 -1.83 3.34
C LEU A 138 18.35 -2.30 3.98
N PHE A 139 18.17 -3.60 4.21
CA PHE A 139 16.99 -4.12 4.88
C PHE A 139 16.86 -3.54 6.30
N LYS A 140 17.95 -3.59 7.09
CA LYS A 140 17.95 -3.04 8.45
C LYS A 140 17.60 -1.54 8.50
N GLN A 141 17.98 -0.79 7.46
CA GLN A 141 17.68 0.65 7.37
C GLN A 141 16.25 0.92 6.90
N ARG A 142 15.73 0.12 5.96
CA ARG A 142 14.47 0.39 5.24
C ARG A 142 13.24 -0.28 5.85
N ASP A 143 13.39 -1.47 6.45
CA ASP A 143 12.26 -2.20 7.03
C ASP A 143 11.49 -1.39 8.08
N PRO A 144 12.14 -0.67 9.04
CA PRO A 144 11.43 0.18 9.97
C PRO A 144 10.61 1.28 9.28
N VAL A 145 11.18 1.91 8.23
CA VAL A 145 10.49 2.96 7.48
C VAL A 145 9.30 2.38 6.70
N PHE A 146 9.45 1.21 6.05
CA PHE A 146 8.32 0.57 5.38
C PHE A 146 7.18 0.25 6.33
N ARG A 147 7.50 -0.19 7.56
CA ARG A 147 6.49 -0.46 8.59
C ARG A 147 5.78 0.79 9.07
N GLU A 148 6.48 1.91 9.12
CA GLU A 148 5.93 3.19 9.56
C GLU A 148 5.03 3.82 8.49
N VAL A 149 5.48 3.84 7.22
CA VAL A 149 4.75 4.51 6.14
C VAL A 149 3.61 3.67 5.55
N ALA A 150 3.50 2.39 5.88
CA ALA A 150 2.43 1.53 5.40
C ALA A 150 1.27 1.46 6.40
N ASN A 151 0.04 1.51 5.89
CA ASN A 151 -1.15 1.24 6.69
C ASN A 151 -1.70 -0.19 6.50
N VAL A 152 -1.13 -0.96 5.56
CA VAL A 152 -1.47 -2.37 5.32
C VAL A 152 -0.19 -3.20 5.26
N HIS A 153 -0.13 -4.30 6.04
CA HIS A 153 1.04 -5.18 6.10
C HIS A 153 0.67 -6.59 5.64
N VAL A 154 1.33 -7.07 4.59
CA VAL A 154 1.08 -8.40 4.01
C VAL A 154 2.33 -9.27 4.13
N HIS A 155 2.31 -10.24 5.05
CA HIS A 155 3.36 -11.24 5.15
C HIS A 155 3.26 -12.23 3.98
N THR A 156 4.32 -12.31 3.16
CA THR A 156 4.31 -13.12 1.93
C THR A 156 5.09 -14.42 2.03
N ARG A 157 5.66 -14.75 3.20
CA ARG A 157 6.42 -15.99 3.43
C ARG A 157 5.62 -17.22 3.02
N GLY A 158 6.19 -18.07 2.17
CA GLY A 158 5.58 -19.31 1.72
C GLY A 158 4.39 -19.13 0.75
N LEU A 159 4.07 -17.89 0.33
CA LEU A 159 2.99 -17.63 -0.60
C LEU A 159 3.47 -17.59 -2.06
N THR A 160 2.63 -18.08 -2.96
CA THR A 160 2.74 -17.77 -4.39
C THR A 160 2.38 -16.30 -4.64
N PRO A 161 2.77 -15.72 -5.79
CA PRO A 161 2.36 -14.36 -6.14
C PRO A 161 0.84 -14.17 -6.13
N GLN A 162 0.08 -15.17 -6.61
CA GLN A 162 -1.38 -15.17 -6.59
C GLN A 162 -1.94 -15.23 -5.15
N GLY A 163 -1.32 -16.04 -4.27
CA GLY A 163 -1.70 -16.11 -2.86
C GLY A 163 -1.45 -14.80 -2.13
N ALA A 164 -0.31 -14.14 -2.40
CA ALA A 164 -0.01 -12.82 -1.88
C ALA A 164 -0.98 -11.76 -2.43
N ALA A 165 -1.31 -11.80 -3.73
CA ALA A 165 -2.27 -10.89 -4.36
C ALA A 165 -3.66 -11.02 -3.74
N LYS A 166 -4.15 -12.23 -3.48
CA LYS A 166 -5.43 -12.43 -2.77
C LYS A 166 -5.42 -11.77 -1.40
N LYS A 167 -4.35 -11.96 -0.61
CA LYS A 167 -4.23 -11.29 0.71
C LYS A 167 -4.24 -9.77 0.58
N VAL A 168 -3.52 -9.21 -0.41
CA VAL A 168 -3.56 -7.76 -0.67
C VAL A 168 -4.99 -7.33 -0.96
N ILE A 169 -5.70 -8.01 -1.86
CA ILE A 169 -7.08 -7.69 -2.22
C ILE A 169 -8.00 -7.75 -0.99
N ASP A 170 -7.90 -8.81 -0.20
CA ASP A 170 -8.73 -8.98 1.00
C ASP A 170 -8.52 -7.83 2.01
N MET A 171 -7.30 -7.28 2.09
CA MET A 171 -6.95 -6.20 3.02
C MET A 171 -7.22 -4.78 2.48
N VAL A 172 -7.26 -4.59 1.14
CA VAL A 172 -7.49 -3.27 0.53
C VAL A 172 -8.92 -3.08 0.03
N SER A 173 -9.69 -4.17 -0.09
CA SER A 173 -11.06 -4.13 -0.56
C SER A 173 -12.00 -3.96 0.62
N GLU A 174 -12.59 -2.79 0.73
CA GLU A 174 -13.82 -2.64 1.51
C GLU A 174 -14.96 -3.24 0.69
N ARG A 175 -15.69 -4.17 1.27
CA ARG A 175 -16.88 -4.76 0.66
C ARG A 175 -18.12 -4.16 1.30
N ALA A 176 -18.87 -3.38 0.57
CA ALA A 176 -20.24 -3.07 0.93
C ALA A 176 -21.16 -4.17 0.40
N VAL A 177 -21.87 -4.84 1.28
CA VAL A 177 -22.90 -5.84 0.95
C VAL A 177 -24.24 -5.21 1.21
N HIS A 178 -24.97 -4.92 0.14
CA HIS A 178 -26.35 -4.42 0.26
C HIS A 178 -27.27 -5.59 0.61
N VAL A 179 -27.86 -5.54 1.81
CA VAL A 179 -28.78 -6.56 2.31
C VAL A 179 -30.20 -6.08 2.08
N THR A 180 -30.95 -6.89 1.31
CA THR A 180 -32.37 -6.65 1.04
C THR A 180 -33.19 -7.88 1.46
N GLY A 181 -34.41 -7.65 1.92
CA GLY A 181 -35.34 -8.72 2.27
C GLY A 181 -36.77 -8.20 2.33
N ALA A 182 -37.73 -9.12 2.15
CA ALA A 182 -39.15 -8.74 2.08
C ALA A 182 -39.72 -8.16 3.40
N ALA A 183 -39.02 -8.32 4.51
CA ALA A 183 -39.49 -7.95 5.86
C ALA A 183 -38.54 -6.99 6.59
N ILE A 184 -37.48 -6.47 5.91
CA ILE A 184 -36.51 -5.57 6.53
C ILE A 184 -36.24 -4.39 5.61
N GLU A 185 -36.04 -3.21 6.19
CA GLU A 185 -35.49 -2.07 5.48
C GLU A 185 -34.11 -2.41 4.93
N PRO A 186 -33.80 -2.08 3.66
CA PRO A 186 -32.49 -2.32 3.08
C PRO A 186 -31.38 -1.63 3.90
N TYR A 187 -30.25 -2.33 4.08
CA TYR A 187 -29.08 -1.75 4.75
C TYR A 187 -27.79 -2.26 4.13
N ASP A 188 -26.71 -1.50 4.32
CA ASP A 188 -25.38 -1.85 3.87
C ASP A 188 -24.52 -2.41 4.98
N VAL A 189 -23.81 -3.50 4.70
CA VAL A 189 -22.79 -4.08 5.57
C VAL A 189 -21.43 -3.77 4.94
N VAL A 190 -20.66 -2.92 5.58
CA VAL A 190 -19.29 -2.59 5.15
C VAL A 190 -18.32 -3.53 5.86
N ILE A 191 -17.55 -4.31 5.08
CA ILE A 191 -16.61 -5.30 5.58
C ILE A 191 -15.22 -4.97 5.04
N GLY A 192 -14.24 -4.85 5.90
CA GLY A 192 -12.85 -4.64 5.51
C GLY A 192 -12.05 -3.92 6.60
N GLU A 193 -10.73 -3.87 6.39
CA GLU A 193 -9.86 -3.07 7.24
C GLU A 193 -10.16 -1.59 7.00
N GLY A 194 -10.46 -0.84 8.04
CA GLY A 194 -10.89 0.57 7.91
C GLY A 194 -12.39 0.78 7.86
N ALA A 195 -13.22 -0.25 7.65
CA ALA A 195 -14.68 -0.15 7.57
C ALA A 195 -15.30 0.68 8.73
N MET A 196 -14.70 0.61 9.92
CA MET A 196 -15.15 1.39 11.08
C MET A 196 -14.98 2.91 10.89
N ASN A 197 -14.11 3.37 10.01
CA ASN A 197 -13.93 4.81 9.77
C ASN A 197 -15.15 5.43 9.07
N HIS A 198 -15.95 4.63 8.36
CA HIS A 198 -17.22 5.04 7.73
C HIS A 198 -18.42 5.04 8.67
N LEU A 199 -18.22 4.67 9.94
CA LEU A 199 -19.33 4.52 10.91
C LEU A 199 -20.20 5.78 11.01
N VAL A 200 -19.58 6.95 11.01
CA VAL A 200 -20.29 8.23 11.12
C VAL A 200 -21.07 8.54 9.83
N ASP A 201 -20.47 8.27 8.67
CA ASP A 201 -21.06 8.53 7.35
C ASP A 201 -22.30 7.65 7.11
N VAL A 202 -22.22 6.38 7.53
CA VAL A 202 -23.29 5.39 7.35
C VAL A 202 -24.49 5.66 8.24
N LEU A 203 -24.31 6.29 9.41
CA LEU A 203 -25.39 6.56 10.34
C LEU A 203 -26.36 7.67 9.87
N GLY A 204 -25.96 8.49 8.92
CA GLY A 204 -26.81 9.56 8.36
C GLY A 204 -27.15 10.66 9.37
N PRO A 205 -28.37 11.20 9.34
CA PRO A 205 -28.79 12.25 10.28
C PRO A 205 -28.72 11.77 11.72
N LYS A 206 -28.20 12.61 12.62
CA LYS A 206 -27.92 12.26 14.02
C LYS A 206 -29.12 11.64 14.73
N PRO A 207 -29.11 10.36 15.11
CA PRO A 207 -30.14 9.76 15.93
C PRO A 207 -30.06 10.28 17.38
N ALA A 208 -31.15 10.20 18.12
CA ALA A 208 -31.18 10.65 19.51
C ALA A 208 -30.28 9.82 20.44
N LYS A 209 -30.08 8.55 20.13
CA LYS A 209 -29.26 7.61 20.92
C LYS A 209 -28.69 6.49 20.04
N ILE A 210 -27.45 6.10 20.32
CA ILE A 210 -26.79 4.95 19.71
C ILE A 210 -26.43 3.94 20.81
N ALA A 211 -26.84 2.68 20.65
CA ALA A 211 -26.45 1.58 21.52
C ALA A 211 -25.37 0.74 20.84
N LEU A 212 -24.21 0.60 21.49
CA LEU A 212 -23.13 -0.30 21.08
C LEU A 212 -23.23 -1.59 21.88
N ILE A 213 -23.63 -2.66 21.21
CA ILE A 213 -23.74 -4.02 21.80
C ILE A 213 -22.57 -4.86 21.30
N HIS A 214 -21.79 -5.40 22.20
CA HIS A 214 -20.63 -6.23 21.85
C HIS A 214 -20.36 -7.31 22.90
N THR A 215 -19.58 -8.33 22.50
CA THR A 215 -19.04 -9.35 23.41
C THR A 215 -17.65 -8.91 23.92
N GLN A 216 -17.21 -9.47 25.05
CA GLN A 216 -15.95 -9.10 25.69
C GLN A 216 -14.71 -9.22 24.77
N PRO A 217 -14.55 -10.23 23.89
CA PRO A 217 -13.40 -10.33 22.99
C PRO A 217 -13.23 -9.16 22.04
N VAL A 218 -14.28 -8.42 21.71
CA VAL A 218 -14.24 -7.28 20.78
C VAL A 218 -14.33 -5.91 21.47
N GLN A 219 -14.11 -5.85 22.77
CA GLN A 219 -14.15 -4.63 23.59
C GLN A 219 -13.35 -3.47 22.96
N ARG A 220 -12.11 -3.72 22.55
CA ARG A 220 -11.24 -2.70 21.92
C ARG A 220 -11.85 -2.06 20.65
N HIS A 221 -12.59 -2.85 19.87
CA HIS A 221 -13.27 -2.33 18.67
C HIS A 221 -14.49 -1.49 19.05
N SER A 222 -15.22 -1.88 20.10
CA SER A 222 -16.31 -1.07 20.66
C SER A 222 -15.80 0.27 21.20
N ASP A 223 -14.65 0.29 21.87
CA ASP A 223 -14.04 1.51 22.40
C ASP A 223 -13.60 2.46 21.27
N ARG A 224 -13.05 1.91 20.18
CA ARG A 224 -12.74 2.68 18.96
C ARG A 224 -14.00 3.22 18.30
N ALA A 225 -15.04 2.41 18.13
CA ALA A 225 -16.32 2.86 17.56
C ALA A 225 -16.90 4.01 18.39
N ARG A 226 -16.89 3.89 19.73
CA ARG A 226 -17.36 4.95 20.63
C ARG A 226 -16.57 6.25 20.49
N ALA A 227 -15.26 6.15 20.29
CA ALA A 227 -14.41 7.33 20.06
C ALA A 227 -14.76 8.03 18.75
N LEU A 228 -14.92 7.28 17.66
CA LEU A 228 -15.34 7.82 16.35
C LEU A 228 -16.72 8.48 16.40
N LEU A 229 -17.69 7.84 17.05
CA LEU A 229 -19.04 8.41 17.24
C LEU A 229 -18.99 9.74 17.99
N ARG A 230 -18.22 9.83 19.08
CA ARG A 230 -18.03 11.08 19.81
C ARG A 230 -17.38 12.18 18.98
N GLN A 231 -16.36 11.84 18.16
CA GLN A 231 -15.75 12.80 17.22
C GLN A 231 -16.76 13.27 16.16
N GLY A 232 -17.64 12.40 15.69
CA GLY A 232 -18.73 12.73 14.79
C GLY A 232 -19.90 13.49 15.45
N GLY A 233 -19.86 13.69 16.78
CA GLY A 233 -20.88 14.46 17.53
C GLY A 233 -22.12 13.65 17.91
N TYR A 234 -21.99 12.30 18.02
CA TYR A 234 -23.02 11.39 18.55
C TYR A 234 -22.85 11.14 20.03
#